data_6fe0bebf27a4c74394a9ddcddb924dc0
#
_entry.id   6fe0bebf27a4c74394a9ddcddb924dc0
#
_cell.length_a   1.000
_cell.length_b   1.000
_cell.length_c   1.000
_cell.angle_alpha   90.00
_cell.angle_beta   90.00
_cell.angle_gamma   90.00
#
_symmetry.space_group_name_H-M   'P 1'
#
loop_
_entity.id
_entity.type
_entity.pdbx_description
1 polymer ?
#
loop_
_entity_poly.entity_id
_entity_poly.type
_entity_poly.pdbx_seq_one_letter_code
_entity_poly.pdbx_strand_id
1 'polypeptide(L)'
;VKRIEPYIDLLHVSRGMHSEQKLAPYMNQPIYYDHGINIEDAAKIRKEISVPVTVVGSVTLEQAEQYIAEGKADMVSMARGLMADPMVVKNAKSGCPENTRPCVRCNYCINRTHYDLAPVRCSVNAELGMETLYMNLGNTLPKRIAVIGGGPAGIEAARTAAQRGHTVDLYEKEDHLGGVLTMAGAPKFKQDIKKYVEWTIHSISGQERVSVHLNSEVRAEDLKGKDYDAVIVAVGAEPVIPKFAKGREDVVWVGDVELGKVSAKKQVVIVGAGLTGCEAALSLAKAGKEVTL
;
A
#
# COMPACT_ATOMS: atom_id res chain seq x y z
N VAL A 1 35.54 5.46 -1.00
CA VAL A 1 35.24 4.50 -2.06
C VAL A 1 36.44 4.19 -2.93
N LYS A 2 37.24 5.18 -3.40
CA LYS A 2 38.44 4.94 -4.27
C LYS A 2 39.45 3.91 -3.74
N ARG A 3 39.59 3.79 -2.42
CA ARG A 3 40.53 2.81 -1.80
C ARG A 3 40.07 1.38 -1.92
N ILE A 4 38.76 1.13 -2.05
CA ILE A 4 38.19 -0.22 -2.19
C ILE A 4 37.91 -0.62 -3.63
N GLU A 5 37.89 0.35 -4.54
CA GLU A 5 37.58 0.15 -5.96
C GLU A 5 38.39 -0.97 -6.62
N PRO A 6 39.73 -1.10 -6.39
CA PRO A 6 40.53 -2.19 -6.98
C PRO A 6 40.14 -3.60 -6.52
N TYR A 7 39.28 -3.72 -5.50
CA TYR A 7 38.92 -4.99 -4.88
C TYR A 7 37.46 -5.37 -5.08
N ILE A 8 36.70 -4.59 -5.87
CA ILE A 8 35.26 -4.80 -6.08
C ILE A 8 34.91 -4.71 -7.57
N ASP A 9 33.90 -5.45 -7.99
CA ASP A 9 33.35 -5.42 -9.35
C ASP A 9 32.07 -4.55 -9.44
N LEU A 10 31.45 -4.27 -8.32
CA LEU A 10 30.22 -3.51 -8.20
C LEU A 10 30.14 -2.83 -6.84
N LEU A 11 29.68 -1.58 -6.80
CA LEU A 11 29.40 -0.87 -5.56
C LEU A 11 27.90 -0.71 -5.33
N HIS A 12 27.41 -1.22 -4.18
CA HIS A 12 26.01 -1.03 -3.76
C HIS A 12 25.91 0.10 -2.76
N VAL A 13 25.15 1.15 -3.11
CA VAL A 13 24.94 2.32 -2.28
C VAL A 13 23.65 2.19 -1.49
N SER A 14 23.79 2.13 -0.17
CA SER A 14 22.69 2.13 0.80
C SER A 14 23.03 3.05 1.98
N ARG A 15 22.03 3.34 2.82
CA ARG A 15 22.19 4.21 4.00
C ARG A 15 21.47 3.60 5.20
N GLY A 16 21.92 3.98 6.40
CA GLY A 16 21.31 3.56 7.65
C GLY A 16 21.94 2.30 8.24
N MET A 17 21.54 1.96 9.46
CA MET A 17 21.91 0.72 10.12
C MET A 17 20.86 0.36 11.19
N HIS A 18 20.65 -0.94 11.42
CA HIS A 18 19.64 -1.43 12.38
C HIS A 18 20.06 -1.23 13.84
N SER A 19 21.35 -1.30 14.14
CA SER A 19 21.88 -1.16 15.50
C SER A 19 21.70 0.25 16.09
N GLU A 20 21.46 1.25 15.23
CA GLU A 20 21.20 2.62 15.66
C GLU A 20 19.77 3.02 15.26
N GLN A 21 18.90 3.13 16.28
CA GLN A 21 17.46 3.36 16.08
C GLN A 21 17.14 4.61 15.24
N LYS A 22 17.93 5.68 15.38
CA LYS A 22 17.76 6.91 14.59
C LYS A 22 18.12 6.74 13.11
N LEU A 23 18.95 5.74 12.80
CA LEU A 23 19.42 5.46 11.43
C LEU A 23 18.62 4.34 10.76
N ALA A 24 17.89 3.52 11.50
CA ALA A 24 17.09 2.42 10.96
C ALA A 24 16.06 2.86 9.90
N PRO A 25 15.37 4.02 10.03
CA PRO A 25 14.44 4.49 8.98
C PRO A 25 15.12 4.83 7.65
N TYR A 26 16.40 5.16 7.64
CA TYR A 26 17.15 5.39 6.38
C TYR A 26 17.50 4.09 5.66
N MET A 27 17.56 2.96 6.37
CA MET A 27 17.77 1.65 5.79
C MET A 27 16.48 1.09 5.18
N ASN A 28 15.37 1.23 5.91
CA ASN A 28 14.06 0.71 5.51
C ASN A 28 13.03 1.85 5.54
N GLN A 29 13.11 2.77 4.59
CA GLN A 29 12.29 3.97 4.54
C GLN A 29 10.80 3.64 4.66
N PRO A 30 10.11 4.09 5.74
CA PRO A 30 8.66 4.02 5.82
C PRO A 30 8.00 5.06 4.91
N ILE A 31 6.68 5.00 4.79
CA ILE A 31 5.89 5.85 3.91
C ILE A 31 6.10 7.37 4.13
N TYR A 32 6.59 7.78 5.29
CA TYR A 32 6.84 9.19 5.65
C TYR A 32 8.11 9.78 5.02
N TYR A 33 8.95 8.95 4.42
CA TYR A 33 10.17 9.36 3.74
C TYR A 33 9.96 9.41 2.22
N ASP A 34 10.73 10.24 1.54
CA ASP A 34 10.72 10.27 0.09
C ASP A 34 11.23 8.97 -0.51
N HIS A 35 10.84 8.68 -1.73
CA HIS A 35 11.44 7.63 -2.54
C HIS A 35 12.82 8.06 -3.04
N GLY A 36 13.75 7.09 -3.21
CA GLY A 36 15.04 7.34 -3.82
C GLY A 36 16.02 8.17 -3.00
N ILE A 37 15.89 8.22 -1.67
CA ILE A 37 16.69 9.10 -0.79
C ILE A 37 18.20 8.95 -0.92
N ASN A 38 18.69 7.86 -1.49
CA ASN A 38 20.11 7.56 -1.61
C ASN A 38 20.69 7.96 -2.98
N ILE A 39 19.86 8.45 -3.93
CA ILE A 39 20.29 8.65 -5.32
C ILE A 39 21.37 9.71 -5.47
N GLU A 40 21.28 10.81 -4.73
CA GLU A 40 22.28 11.88 -4.81
C GLU A 40 23.66 11.44 -4.29
N ASP A 41 23.68 10.57 -3.29
CA ASP A 41 24.94 9.99 -2.80
C ASP A 41 25.51 9.00 -3.83
N ALA A 42 24.66 8.17 -4.43
CA ALA A 42 25.06 7.26 -5.50
C ALA A 42 25.62 8.03 -6.71
N ALA A 43 24.97 9.12 -7.12
CA ALA A 43 25.41 9.97 -8.21
C ALA A 43 26.78 10.63 -7.97
N LYS A 44 27.04 11.09 -6.73
CA LYS A 44 28.36 11.62 -6.34
C LYS A 44 29.44 10.53 -6.41
N ILE A 45 29.14 9.35 -5.88
CA ILE A 45 30.07 8.22 -5.85
C ILE A 45 30.39 7.77 -7.28
N ARG A 46 29.36 7.63 -8.14
CA ARG A 46 29.51 7.18 -9.52
C ARG A 46 30.46 8.06 -10.34
N LYS A 47 30.49 9.36 -10.07
CA LYS A 47 31.42 10.29 -10.74
C LYS A 47 32.89 10.06 -10.37
N GLU A 48 33.16 9.38 -9.27
CA GLU A 48 34.48 9.25 -8.67
C GLU A 48 35.10 7.84 -8.86
N ILE A 49 34.35 6.86 -9.38
CA ILE A 49 34.78 5.49 -9.57
C ILE A 49 34.38 4.96 -10.95
N SER A 50 35.09 3.94 -11.43
CA SER A 50 34.89 3.30 -12.73
C SER A 50 34.01 2.05 -12.68
N VAL A 51 33.94 1.37 -11.51
CA VAL A 51 33.08 0.20 -11.35
C VAL A 51 31.59 0.60 -11.33
N PRO A 52 30.69 -0.26 -11.82
CA PRO A 52 29.26 0.00 -11.82
C PRO A 52 28.71 0.31 -10.42
N VAL A 53 27.76 1.23 -10.36
CA VAL A 53 27.09 1.62 -9.10
C VAL A 53 25.62 1.24 -9.15
N THR A 54 25.16 0.45 -8.15
CA THR A 54 23.74 0.21 -7.91
C THR A 54 23.27 0.94 -6.67
N VAL A 55 22.03 1.42 -6.70
CA VAL A 55 21.43 2.16 -5.58
C VAL A 55 20.14 1.49 -5.10
N VAL A 56 19.94 1.48 -3.79
CA VAL A 56 18.69 1.08 -3.12
C VAL A 56 18.15 2.27 -2.32
N GLY A 57 16.85 2.28 -2.02
CA GLY A 57 16.24 3.31 -1.19
C GLY A 57 14.78 3.57 -1.53
N SER A 58 13.97 2.52 -1.59
CA SER A 58 12.55 2.59 -1.97
C SER A 58 12.32 3.25 -3.34
N VAL A 59 13.20 2.99 -4.30
CA VAL A 59 13.11 3.54 -5.66
C VAL A 59 11.89 2.95 -6.37
N THR A 60 11.10 3.78 -7.02
CA THR A 60 10.01 3.33 -7.91
C THR A 60 10.57 2.94 -9.28
N LEU A 61 9.76 2.28 -10.10
CA LEU A 61 10.19 1.88 -11.44
C LEU A 61 10.48 3.10 -12.33
N GLU A 62 9.63 4.11 -12.29
CA GLU A 62 9.79 5.35 -13.05
C GLU A 62 11.07 6.09 -12.62
N GLN A 63 11.33 6.14 -11.32
CA GLN A 63 12.58 6.71 -10.80
C GLN A 63 13.80 5.89 -11.22
N ALA A 64 13.68 4.55 -11.27
CA ALA A 64 14.78 3.69 -11.71
C ALA A 64 15.19 4.01 -13.15
N GLU A 65 14.24 4.10 -14.06
CA GLU A 65 14.46 4.51 -15.45
C GLU A 65 15.09 5.90 -15.55
N GLN A 66 14.52 6.85 -14.83
CA GLN A 66 15.04 8.21 -14.79
C GLN A 66 16.49 8.26 -14.30
N TYR A 67 16.82 7.60 -13.19
CA TYR A 67 18.14 7.65 -12.59
C TYR A 67 19.23 7.01 -13.47
N ILE A 68 18.87 5.93 -14.17
CA ILE A 68 19.77 5.30 -15.14
C ILE A 68 19.95 6.19 -16.35
N ALA A 69 18.88 6.76 -16.91
CA ALA A 69 18.95 7.66 -18.06
C ALA A 69 19.75 8.94 -17.76
N GLU A 70 19.64 9.47 -16.54
CA GLU A 70 20.41 10.63 -16.07
C GLU A 70 21.87 10.29 -15.71
N GLY A 71 22.27 9.02 -15.76
CA GLY A 71 23.61 8.56 -15.38
C GLY A 71 23.93 8.73 -13.91
N LYS A 72 22.91 8.77 -13.04
CA LYS A 72 23.07 8.84 -11.58
C LYS A 72 23.45 7.52 -10.95
N ALA A 73 23.03 6.43 -11.55
CA ALA A 73 23.38 5.06 -11.19
C ALA A 73 23.40 4.19 -12.45
N ASP A 74 24.10 3.06 -12.41
CA ASP A 74 24.13 2.09 -13.52
C ASP A 74 23.01 1.07 -13.37
N MET A 75 22.61 0.80 -12.13
CA MET A 75 21.56 -0.15 -11.75
C MET A 75 20.77 0.34 -10.54
N VAL A 76 19.58 -0.22 -10.37
CA VAL A 76 18.73 0.02 -9.20
C VAL A 76 18.36 -1.31 -8.54
N SER A 77 18.49 -1.37 -7.22
CA SER A 77 18.09 -2.52 -6.41
C SER A 77 16.70 -2.29 -5.80
N MET A 78 15.78 -3.22 -6.01
CA MET A 78 14.43 -3.19 -5.47
C MET A 78 14.20 -4.44 -4.62
N ALA A 79 13.96 -4.28 -3.31
CA ALA A 79 13.59 -5.40 -2.45
C ALA A 79 12.09 -5.43 -2.17
N ARG A 80 11.57 -4.44 -1.43
CA ARG A 80 10.15 -4.41 -1.02
C ARG A 80 9.18 -4.27 -2.21
N GLY A 81 9.58 -3.62 -3.29
CA GLY A 81 8.80 -3.57 -4.53
C GLY A 81 8.57 -4.98 -5.10
N LEU A 82 9.63 -5.79 -5.20
CA LEU A 82 9.56 -7.18 -5.66
C LEU A 82 8.83 -8.11 -4.67
N MET A 83 8.89 -7.83 -3.36
CA MET A 83 8.07 -8.55 -2.37
C MET A 83 6.58 -8.23 -2.51
N ALA A 84 6.24 -7.00 -2.85
CA ALA A 84 4.85 -6.60 -3.12
C ALA A 84 4.34 -7.20 -4.43
N ASP A 85 5.17 -7.18 -5.48
CA ASP A 85 4.85 -7.77 -6.78
C ASP A 85 6.11 -8.30 -7.49
N PRO A 86 6.29 -9.62 -7.62
CA PRO A 86 7.42 -10.18 -8.34
C PRO A 86 7.37 -9.89 -9.85
N MET A 87 6.23 -9.46 -10.38
CA MET A 87 6.01 -9.21 -11.80
C MET A 87 6.38 -7.78 -12.24
N VAL A 88 6.84 -6.91 -11.31
CA VAL A 88 7.10 -5.48 -11.58
C VAL A 88 7.90 -5.23 -12.86
N VAL A 89 9.01 -5.94 -13.06
CA VAL A 89 9.86 -5.79 -14.26
C VAL A 89 9.18 -6.35 -15.52
N LYS A 90 8.45 -7.47 -15.38
CA LYS A 90 7.73 -8.07 -16.50
C LYS A 90 6.58 -7.17 -16.96
N ASN A 91 5.80 -6.64 -16.03
CA ASN A 91 4.71 -5.71 -16.33
C ASN A 91 5.23 -4.46 -17.06
N ALA A 92 6.33 -3.89 -16.59
CA ALA A 92 6.97 -2.76 -17.26
C ALA A 92 7.40 -3.08 -18.68
N LYS A 93 8.10 -4.21 -18.89
CA LYS A 93 8.54 -4.65 -20.23
C LYS A 93 7.37 -4.90 -21.18
N SER A 94 6.21 -5.27 -20.65
CA SER A 94 4.98 -5.49 -21.44
C SER A 94 4.21 -4.20 -21.73
N GLY A 95 4.68 -3.04 -21.26
CA GLY A 95 4.01 -1.77 -21.40
C GLY A 95 2.76 -1.59 -20.51
N CYS A 96 2.61 -2.41 -19.47
CA CYS A 96 1.47 -2.41 -18.55
C CYS A 96 1.93 -2.23 -17.09
N PRO A 97 2.65 -1.14 -16.75
CA PRO A 97 3.16 -0.92 -15.38
C PRO A 97 2.02 -0.77 -14.35
N GLU A 98 0.83 -0.36 -14.77
CA GLU A 98 -0.38 -0.23 -13.95
C GLU A 98 -0.86 -1.56 -13.37
N ASN A 99 -0.48 -2.69 -13.96
CA ASN A 99 -0.76 -4.02 -13.42
C ASN A 99 0.10 -4.37 -12.19
N THR A 100 1.11 -3.55 -11.89
CA THR A 100 2.03 -3.82 -10.79
C THR A 100 1.46 -3.37 -9.45
N ARG A 101 1.36 -4.31 -8.50
CA ARG A 101 0.95 -4.04 -7.12
C ARG A 101 2.02 -3.21 -6.40
N PRO A 102 1.73 -1.98 -5.97
CA PRO A 102 2.74 -1.14 -5.34
C PRO A 102 3.02 -1.56 -3.89
N CYS A 103 4.28 -1.40 -3.46
CA CYS A 103 4.65 -1.49 -2.06
C CYS A 103 4.18 -0.23 -1.31
N VAL A 104 3.42 -0.38 -0.24
CA VAL A 104 2.95 0.73 0.60
C VAL A 104 3.95 1.17 1.69
N ARG A 105 5.16 0.66 1.69
CA ARG A 105 6.24 0.96 2.63
C ARG A 105 5.85 0.92 4.12
N CYS A 106 4.90 0.05 4.48
CA CYS A 106 4.44 -0.16 5.85
C CYS A 106 5.46 -0.84 6.76
N ASN A 107 6.55 -1.39 6.19
CA ASN A 107 7.59 -2.15 6.88
C ASN A 107 7.11 -3.41 7.63
N TYR A 108 5.92 -3.91 7.35
CA TYR A 108 5.42 -5.15 7.97
C TYR A 108 6.36 -6.34 7.71
N CYS A 109 6.88 -6.49 6.49
CA CYS A 109 7.87 -7.52 6.16
C CYS A 109 9.14 -7.41 7.00
N ILE A 110 9.61 -6.19 7.27
CA ILE A 110 10.79 -5.92 8.10
C ILE A 110 10.51 -6.27 9.57
N ASN A 111 9.36 -5.83 10.11
CA ASN A 111 8.97 -6.15 11.48
C ASN A 111 8.90 -7.67 11.69
N ARG A 112 8.24 -8.37 10.78
CA ARG A 112 8.12 -9.84 10.84
C ARG A 112 9.48 -10.54 10.92
N THR A 113 10.44 -10.14 10.09
CA THR A 113 11.72 -10.83 10.01
C THR A 113 12.73 -10.40 11.08
N HIS A 114 12.77 -9.11 11.43
CA HIS A 114 13.80 -8.59 12.34
C HIS A 114 13.37 -8.51 13.80
N TYR A 115 12.07 -8.25 14.06
CA TYR A 115 11.60 -8.08 15.44
C TYR A 115 10.80 -9.28 15.93
N ASP A 116 9.91 -9.82 15.09
CA ASP A 116 9.13 -11.01 15.47
C ASP A 116 9.87 -12.32 15.22
N LEU A 117 11.04 -12.29 14.54
CA LEU A 117 11.84 -13.46 14.11
C LEU A 117 10.96 -14.54 13.42
N ALA A 118 10.00 -14.10 12.62
CA ALA A 118 9.02 -14.93 11.96
C ALA A 118 9.20 -14.91 10.43
N PRO A 119 8.65 -15.89 9.71
CA PRO A 119 8.71 -15.91 8.24
C PRO A 119 8.20 -14.62 7.62
N VAL A 120 8.85 -14.18 6.54
CA VAL A 120 8.46 -12.97 5.81
C VAL A 120 7.01 -13.04 5.34
N ARG A 121 6.31 -11.91 5.43
CA ARG A 121 4.96 -11.69 4.90
C ARG A 121 4.85 -10.25 4.40
N CYS A 122 3.92 -10.00 3.49
CA CYS A 122 3.62 -8.67 3.00
C CYS A 122 2.16 -8.32 3.32
N SER A 123 1.89 -7.08 3.70
CA SER A 123 0.53 -6.61 3.98
C SER A 123 -0.33 -6.44 2.73
N VAL A 124 0.29 -6.34 1.55
CA VAL A 124 -0.40 -6.17 0.28
C VAL A 124 -0.25 -7.37 -0.66
N ASN A 125 0.62 -8.32 -0.36
CA ASN A 125 0.81 -9.56 -1.12
C ASN A 125 0.65 -10.77 -0.20
N ALA A 126 -0.50 -11.39 -0.23
CA ALA A 126 -0.83 -12.55 0.60
C ALA A 126 0.02 -13.79 0.26
N GLU A 127 0.52 -13.87 -0.97
CA GLU A 127 1.30 -15.02 -1.46
C GLU A 127 2.74 -15.03 -0.94
N LEU A 128 3.31 -13.85 -0.58
CA LEU A 128 4.72 -13.76 -0.18
C LEU A 128 5.04 -14.70 0.99
N GLY A 129 5.98 -15.62 0.74
CA GLY A 129 6.40 -16.69 1.66
C GLY A 129 5.33 -17.77 1.88
N MET A 130 4.33 -17.85 0.97
CA MET A 130 3.30 -18.89 0.91
C MET A 130 3.09 -19.37 -0.53
N GLU A 131 4.01 -19.06 -1.42
CA GLU A 131 3.86 -19.27 -2.87
C GLU A 131 3.53 -20.73 -3.19
N THR A 132 4.21 -21.69 -2.55
CA THR A 132 3.95 -23.12 -2.73
C THR A 132 2.52 -23.52 -2.34
N LEU A 133 1.97 -22.92 -1.28
CA LEU A 133 0.57 -23.18 -0.87
C LEU A 133 -0.38 -22.67 -1.95
N TYR A 134 -0.19 -21.43 -2.40
CA TYR A 134 -1.07 -20.82 -3.40
C TYR A 134 -0.97 -21.51 -4.77
N MET A 135 0.19 -21.94 -5.19
CA MET A 135 0.39 -22.72 -6.42
C MET A 135 -0.32 -24.09 -6.40
N ASN A 136 -0.47 -24.68 -5.23
CA ASN A 136 -1.08 -26.01 -5.04
C ASN A 136 -2.58 -25.94 -4.66
N LEU A 137 -3.18 -24.76 -4.62
CA LEU A 137 -4.64 -24.63 -4.51
C LEU A 137 -5.27 -25.10 -5.82
N GLY A 138 -5.58 -26.39 -5.91
CA GLY A 138 -6.10 -27.02 -7.12
C GLY A 138 -7.36 -26.35 -7.68
N ASN A 139 -7.70 -26.69 -8.92
CA ASN A 139 -8.95 -26.23 -9.54
C ASN A 139 -10.15 -26.75 -8.77
N THR A 140 -10.98 -25.84 -8.31
CA THR A 140 -12.28 -26.14 -7.69
C THR A 140 -13.39 -26.06 -8.73
N LEU A 141 -14.50 -26.74 -8.50
CA LEU A 141 -15.69 -26.54 -9.32
C LEU A 141 -16.08 -25.05 -9.30
N PRO A 142 -16.38 -24.44 -10.46
CA PRO A 142 -16.83 -23.06 -10.52
C PRO A 142 -18.05 -22.84 -9.60
N LYS A 143 -18.02 -21.77 -8.83
CA LYS A 143 -19.08 -21.34 -7.94
C LYS A 143 -19.51 -19.94 -8.22
N ARG A 144 -20.74 -19.59 -7.87
CA ARG A 144 -21.24 -18.24 -7.85
C ARG A 144 -21.17 -17.67 -6.43
N ILE A 145 -20.39 -16.61 -6.25
CA ILE A 145 -20.07 -16.06 -4.93
C ILE A 145 -20.55 -14.61 -4.84
N ALA A 146 -21.28 -14.28 -3.77
CA ALA A 146 -21.56 -12.91 -3.41
C ALA A 146 -20.48 -12.39 -2.44
N VAL A 147 -19.91 -11.22 -2.71
CA VAL A 147 -19.01 -10.51 -1.80
C VAL A 147 -19.67 -9.21 -1.38
N ILE A 148 -19.84 -9.00 -0.09
CA ILE A 148 -20.53 -7.84 0.47
C ILE A 148 -19.50 -6.90 1.11
N GLY A 149 -19.30 -5.74 0.49
CA GLY A 149 -18.35 -4.71 0.86
C GLY A 149 -17.17 -4.61 -0.11
N GLY A 150 -16.98 -3.43 -0.71
CA GLY A 150 -15.94 -3.10 -1.70
C GLY A 150 -14.68 -2.50 -1.10
N GLY A 151 -14.43 -2.75 0.19
CA GLY A 151 -13.16 -2.43 0.84
C GLY A 151 -12.03 -3.40 0.46
N PRO A 152 -10.81 -3.24 1.03
CA PRO A 152 -9.64 -4.04 0.64
C PRO A 152 -9.87 -5.55 0.81
N ALA A 153 -10.59 -5.97 1.84
CA ALA A 153 -10.88 -7.38 2.08
C ALA A 153 -11.83 -7.96 1.02
N GLY A 154 -12.88 -7.22 0.65
CA GLY A 154 -13.84 -7.65 -0.36
C GLY A 154 -13.24 -7.67 -1.76
N ILE A 155 -12.45 -6.66 -2.11
CA ILE A 155 -11.74 -6.61 -3.41
C ILE A 155 -10.78 -7.81 -3.53
N GLU A 156 -9.98 -8.08 -2.48
CA GLU A 156 -9.04 -9.21 -2.49
C GLU A 156 -9.78 -10.56 -2.56
N ALA A 157 -10.91 -10.69 -1.85
CA ALA A 157 -11.76 -11.88 -1.92
C ALA A 157 -12.33 -12.09 -3.32
N ALA A 158 -12.87 -11.03 -3.94
CA ALA A 158 -13.43 -11.08 -5.29
C ALA A 158 -12.36 -11.43 -6.32
N ARG A 159 -11.20 -10.77 -6.27
CA ARG A 159 -10.05 -11.03 -7.15
C ARG A 159 -9.58 -12.48 -7.04
N THR A 160 -9.37 -12.96 -5.81
CA THR A 160 -8.90 -14.33 -5.56
C THR A 160 -9.91 -15.37 -6.01
N ALA A 161 -11.21 -15.16 -5.74
CA ALA A 161 -12.27 -16.06 -6.18
C ALA A 161 -12.33 -16.14 -7.71
N ALA A 162 -12.26 -14.99 -8.40
CA ALA A 162 -12.25 -14.93 -9.86
C ALA A 162 -11.04 -15.67 -10.47
N GLN A 163 -9.85 -15.47 -9.90
CA GLN A 163 -8.62 -16.17 -10.32
C GLN A 163 -8.72 -17.69 -10.14
N ARG A 164 -9.53 -18.15 -9.18
CA ARG A 164 -9.82 -19.57 -8.95
C ARG A 164 -10.97 -20.11 -9.81
N GLY A 165 -11.48 -19.32 -10.77
CA GLY A 165 -12.48 -19.73 -11.72
C GLY A 165 -13.94 -19.56 -11.27
N HIS A 166 -14.18 -18.90 -10.12
CA HIS A 166 -15.53 -18.58 -9.63
C HIS A 166 -16.08 -17.31 -10.31
N THR A 167 -17.41 -17.20 -10.37
CA THR A 167 -18.10 -15.97 -10.77
C THR A 167 -18.47 -15.21 -9.50
N VAL A 168 -18.22 -13.90 -9.48
CA VAL A 168 -18.34 -13.06 -8.29
C VAL A 168 -19.24 -11.86 -8.57
N ASP A 169 -20.23 -11.66 -7.71
CA ASP A 169 -20.97 -10.41 -7.60
C ASP A 169 -20.45 -9.66 -6.36
N LEU A 170 -19.75 -8.53 -6.57
CA LEU A 170 -19.22 -7.66 -5.51
C LEU A 170 -20.16 -6.48 -5.30
N TYR A 171 -20.75 -6.38 -4.11
CA TYR A 171 -21.65 -5.32 -3.72
C TYR A 171 -20.99 -4.30 -2.81
N GLU A 172 -21.12 -3.01 -3.13
CA GLU A 172 -20.64 -1.90 -2.33
C GLU A 172 -21.75 -0.85 -2.17
N LYS A 173 -21.99 -0.39 -0.94
CA LYS A 173 -23.03 0.60 -0.63
C LYS A 173 -22.67 2.00 -1.11
N GLU A 174 -21.38 2.33 -1.14
CA GLU A 174 -20.90 3.62 -1.63
C GLU A 174 -20.84 3.66 -3.16
N ASP A 175 -20.63 4.84 -3.71
CA ASP A 175 -20.46 5.07 -5.15
C ASP A 175 -19.05 4.71 -5.65
N HIS A 176 -18.17 4.24 -4.77
CA HIS A 176 -16.77 3.92 -5.06
C HIS A 176 -16.25 2.75 -4.24
N LEU A 177 -15.22 2.09 -4.75
CA LEU A 177 -14.48 1.04 -4.07
C LEU A 177 -13.30 1.62 -3.27
N GLY A 178 -12.71 0.80 -2.38
CA GLY A 178 -11.51 1.12 -1.61
C GLY A 178 -11.73 1.18 -0.09
N GLY A 179 -12.97 1.44 0.33
CA GLY A 179 -13.35 1.45 1.76
C GLY A 179 -12.45 2.37 2.60
N VAL A 180 -12.07 1.92 3.79
CA VAL A 180 -11.25 2.70 4.74
C VAL A 180 -9.86 3.10 4.20
N LEU A 181 -9.32 2.39 3.20
CA LEU A 181 -8.03 2.75 2.62
C LEU A 181 -8.09 4.04 1.81
N THR A 182 -9.25 4.43 1.28
CA THR A 182 -9.44 5.73 0.62
C THR A 182 -9.11 6.87 1.58
N MET A 183 -9.66 6.81 2.79
CA MET A 183 -9.34 7.76 3.86
C MET A 183 -7.87 7.65 4.31
N ALA A 184 -7.37 6.43 4.50
CA ALA A 184 -6.00 6.21 4.94
C ALA A 184 -4.95 6.76 3.95
N GLY A 185 -5.27 6.80 2.66
CA GLY A 185 -4.43 7.33 1.59
C GLY A 185 -4.64 8.83 1.29
N ALA A 186 -5.58 9.49 1.95
CA ALA A 186 -5.90 10.90 1.70
C ALA A 186 -4.76 11.89 2.05
N PRO A 187 -3.99 11.72 3.16
CA PRO A 187 -2.87 12.59 3.46
C PRO A 187 -1.81 12.62 2.35
N LYS A 188 -1.33 13.81 2.00
CA LYS A 188 -0.37 14.00 0.89
C LYS A 188 0.93 13.18 1.01
N PHE A 189 1.35 12.83 2.22
CA PHE A 189 2.53 12.01 2.46
C PHE A 189 2.26 10.49 2.39
N LYS A 190 1.01 10.07 2.12
CA LYS A 190 0.60 8.65 2.04
C LYS A 190 0.23 8.23 0.62
N GLN A 191 0.90 8.78 -0.39
CA GLN A 191 0.60 8.50 -1.80
C GLN A 191 0.78 7.03 -2.19
N ASP A 192 1.63 6.26 -1.49
CA ASP A 192 1.77 4.84 -1.76
C ASP A 192 0.50 4.05 -1.40
N ILE A 193 -0.24 4.46 -0.36
CA ILE A 193 -1.55 3.87 -0.04
C ILE A 193 -2.57 4.24 -1.11
N LYS A 194 -2.58 5.50 -1.56
CA LYS A 194 -3.48 5.93 -2.64
C LYS A 194 -3.24 5.11 -3.92
N LYS A 195 -1.98 4.98 -4.35
CA LYS A 195 -1.59 4.14 -5.49
C LYS A 195 -2.02 2.69 -5.31
N TYR A 196 -1.93 2.16 -4.09
CA TYR A 196 -2.39 0.80 -3.81
C TYR A 196 -3.92 0.67 -3.94
N VAL A 197 -4.70 1.65 -3.48
CA VAL A 197 -6.16 1.68 -3.69
C VAL A 197 -6.49 1.71 -5.19
N GLU A 198 -5.83 2.58 -5.94
CA GLU A 198 -6.00 2.68 -7.40
C GLU A 198 -5.68 1.34 -8.09
N TRP A 199 -4.58 0.69 -7.68
CA TRP A 199 -4.24 -0.63 -8.18
C TRP A 199 -5.27 -1.71 -7.80
N THR A 200 -5.79 -1.72 -6.56
CA THR A 200 -6.79 -2.72 -6.15
C THR A 200 -8.05 -2.62 -7.00
N ILE A 201 -8.51 -1.40 -7.25
CA ILE A 201 -9.66 -1.14 -8.12
C ILE A 201 -9.36 -1.59 -9.57
N HIS A 202 -8.19 -1.21 -10.10
CA HIS A 202 -7.73 -1.63 -11.42
C HIS A 202 -7.67 -3.16 -11.53
N SER A 203 -7.20 -3.85 -10.51
CA SER A 203 -7.00 -5.30 -10.52
C SER A 203 -8.27 -6.14 -10.67
N ILE A 204 -9.45 -5.56 -10.37
CA ILE A 204 -10.74 -6.20 -10.59
C ILE A 204 -11.52 -5.59 -11.76
N SER A 205 -11.14 -4.39 -12.21
CA SER A 205 -11.71 -3.76 -13.39
C SER A 205 -11.33 -4.57 -14.64
N GLY A 206 -12.30 -5.02 -15.40
CA GLY A 206 -12.05 -5.86 -16.58
C GLY A 206 -11.86 -7.35 -16.29
N GLN A 207 -12.01 -7.79 -15.06
CA GLN A 207 -12.11 -9.23 -14.75
C GLN A 207 -13.47 -9.74 -15.21
N GLU A 208 -13.51 -10.56 -16.27
CA GLU A 208 -14.75 -11.12 -16.85
C GLU A 208 -15.64 -11.85 -15.83
N ARG A 209 -15.04 -12.36 -14.75
CA ARG A 209 -15.73 -13.12 -13.73
C ARG A 209 -16.17 -12.29 -12.53
N VAL A 210 -15.94 -10.96 -12.51
CA VAL A 210 -16.34 -10.08 -11.40
C VAL A 210 -17.32 -9.02 -11.92
N SER A 211 -18.52 -9.04 -11.35
CA SER A 211 -19.52 -7.98 -11.55
C SER A 211 -19.54 -7.09 -10.32
N VAL A 212 -19.25 -5.79 -10.49
CA VAL A 212 -19.24 -4.80 -9.42
C VAL A 212 -20.54 -4.02 -9.41
N HIS A 213 -21.19 -4.00 -8.24
CA HIS A 213 -22.46 -3.30 -8.01
C HIS A 213 -22.23 -2.20 -6.97
N LEU A 214 -22.00 -0.96 -7.42
CA LEU A 214 -21.90 0.23 -6.58
C LEU A 214 -23.29 0.75 -6.19
N ASN A 215 -23.36 1.64 -5.17
CA ASN A 215 -24.61 2.18 -4.61
C ASN A 215 -25.59 1.07 -4.24
N SER A 216 -25.08 -0.06 -3.78
CA SER A 216 -25.84 -1.30 -3.57
C SER A 216 -25.63 -1.81 -2.13
N GLU A 217 -26.39 -1.25 -1.19
CA GLU A 217 -26.46 -1.80 0.16
C GLU A 217 -27.24 -3.12 0.12
N VAL A 218 -26.63 -4.20 0.56
CA VAL A 218 -27.20 -5.54 0.56
C VAL A 218 -27.40 -6.05 1.98
N ARG A 219 -28.61 -6.54 2.26
CA ARG A 219 -28.99 -7.19 3.50
C ARG A 219 -29.17 -8.69 3.31
N ALA A 220 -29.21 -9.44 4.39
CA ALA A 220 -29.38 -10.89 4.32
C ALA A 220 -30.65 -11.33 3.56
N GLU A 221 -31.73 -10.52 3.66
CA GLU A 221 -32.99 -10.76 2.96
C GLU A 221 -32.85 -10.66 1.44
N ASP A 222 -32.00 -9.76 0.96
CA ASP A 222 -31.78 -9.52 -0.47
C ASP A 222 -31.04 -10.66 -1.16
N LEU A 223 -30.38 -11.52 -0.39
CA LEU A 223 -29.65 -12.69 -0.86
C LEU A 223 -30.49 -13.97 -0.82
N LYS A 224 -31.62 -13.97 -0.09
CA LYS A 224 -32.51 -15.13 -0.02
C LYS A 224 -33.11 -15.44 -1.41
N GLY A 225 -33.00 -16.70 -1.81
CA GLY A 225 -33.50 -17.14 -3.12
C GLY A 225 -32.63 -16.77 -4.32
N LYS A 226 -31.49 -16.13 -4.11
CA LYS A 226 -30.46 -16.00 -5.15
C LYS A 226 -29.55 -17.22 -5.13
N ASP A 227 -29.20 -17.76 -6.29
CA ASP A 227 -28.37 -18.96 -6.43
C ASP A 227 -26.89 -18.65 -6.20
N TYR A 228 -26.55 -18.25 -4.96
CA TYR A 228 -25.16 -18.14 -4.52
C TYR A 228 -24.74 -19.41 -3.79
N ASP A 229 -23.61 -19.99 -4.17
CA ASP A 229 -22.97 -21.09 -3.49
C ASP A 229 -22.33 -20.66 -2.17
N ALA A 230 -21.89 -19.39 -2.09
CA ALA A 230 -21.27 -18.82 -0.90
C ALA A 230 -21.46 -17.29 -0.85
N VAL A 231 -21.46 -16.77 0.37
CA VAL A 231 -21.47 -15.32 0.65
C VAL A 231 -20.26 -15.00 1.51
N ILE A 232 -19.46 -14.02 1.06
CA ILE A 232 -18.31 -13.47 1.81
C ILE A 232 -18.73 -12.11 2.35
N VAL A 233 -18.72 -11.96 3.68
CA VAL A 233 -19.06 -10.71 4.35
C VAL A 233 -17.76 -9.94 4.64
N ALA A 234 -17.59 -8.77 4.01
CA ALA A 234 -16.41 -7.92 4.10
C ALA A 234 -16.79 -6.44 4.36
N VAL A 235 -17.82 -6.23 5.16
CA VAL A 235 -18.45 -4.91 5.40
C VAL A 235 -17.61 -3.94 6.25
N GLY A 236 -16.44 -4.37 6.73
CA GLY A 236 -15.53 -3.54 7.50
C GLY A 236 -16.01 -3.25 8.92
N ALA A 237 -15.68 -2.08 9.44
CA ALA A 237 -16.04 -1.62 10.78
C ALA A 237 -16.32 -0.11 10.76
N GLU A 238 -17.14 0.34 11.69
CA GLU A 238 -17.42 1.75 11.90
C GLU A 238 -16.56 2.33 13.03
N PRO A 239 -16.22 3.64 12.97
CA PRO A 239 -15.52 4.30 14.05
C PRO A 239 -16.31 4.27 15.37
N VAL A 240 -15.61 3.93 16.45
CA VAL A 240 -16.21 4.04 17.79
C VAL A 240 -16.22 5.51 18.22
N ILE A 241 -17.39 6.09 18.34
CA ILE A 241 -17.56 7.46 18.83
C ILE A 241 -17.50 7.48 20.37
N PRO A 242 -16.50 8.11 21.00
CA PRO A 242 -16.38 8.18 22.45
C PRO A 242 -17.58 8.87 23.09
N LYS A 243 -17.89 8.53 24.34
CA LYS A 243 -19.08 9.07 25.05
C LYS A 243 -19.08 10.60 25.11
N PHE A 244 -17.90 11.24 25.30
CA PHE A 244 -17.78 12.70 25.35
C PHE A 244 -18.08 13.38 24.01
N ALA A 245 -18.00 12.67 22.90
CA ALA A 245 -18.24 13.20 21.55
C ALA A 245 -19.67 12.94 21.03
N LYS A 246 -20.42 12.06 21.69
CA LYS A 246 -21.79 11.73 21.26
C LYS A 246 -22.71 12.94 21.34
N GLY A 247 -23.39 13.26 20.21
CA GLY A 247 -24.34 14.35 20.12
C GLY A 247 -23.72 15.75 20.10
N ARG A 248 -22.41 15.86 19.91
CA ARG A 248 -21.70 17.14 19.79
C ARG A 248 -21.39 17.44 18.33
N GLU A 249 -21.92 18.56 17.84
CA GLU A 249 -21.69 19.04 16.47
C GLU A 249 -20.30 19.65 16.26
N ASP A 250 -19.63 20.07 17.35
CA ASP A 250 -18.28 20.64 17.33
C ASP A 250 -17.17 19.58 17.37
N VAL A 251 -17.53 18.31 17.51
CA VAL A 251 -16.59 17.17 17.47
C VAL A 251 -16.84 16.35 16.21
N VAL A 252 -15.85 16.33 15.34
CA VAL A 252 -15.90 15.60 14.07
C VAL A 252 -14.94 14.43 14.04
N TRP A 253 -15.30 13.41 13.33
CA TRP A 253 -14.38 12.29 13.09
C TRP A 253 -13.28 12.70 12.12
N VAL A 254 -12.03 12.36 12.47
CA VAL A 254 -10.86 12.75 11.69
C VAL A 254 -10.90 12.27 10.25
N GLY A 255 -11.53 11.12 9.98
CA GLY A 255 -11.69 10.60 8.63
C GLY A 255 -12.48 11.52 7.70
N ASP A 256 -13.51 12.21 8.21
CA ASP A 256 -14.27 13.16 7.42
C ASP A 256 -13.46 14.42 7.09
N VAL A 257 -12.53 14.79 7.98
CA VAL A 257 -11.59 15.90 7.74
C VAL A 257 -10.56 15.51 6.68
N GLU A 258 -9.97 14.32 6.77
CA GLU A 258 -8.98 13.82 5.79
C GLU A 258 -9.60 13.61 4.39
N LEU A 259 -10.84 13.16 4.33
CA LEU A 259 -11.59 13.05 3.07
C LEU A 259 -12.11 14.40 2.53
N GLY A 260 -11.89 15.50 3.26
CA GLY A 260 -12.36 16.83 2.86
C GLY A 260 -13.88 17.03 2.97
N LYS A 261 -14.62 16.12 3.61
CA LYS A 261 -16.06 16.24 3.87
C LYS A 261 -16.36 17.36 4.88
N VAL A 262 -15.43 17.57 5.81
CA VAL A 262 -15.49 18.64 6.80
C VAL A 262 -14.20 19.46 6.76
N SER A 263 -14.32 20.78 6.70
CA SER A 263 -13.18 21.69 6.74
C SER A 263 -12.76 21.98 8.17
N ALA A 264 -11.49 21.70 8.50
CA ALA A 264 -10.93 22.06 9.79
C ALA A 264 -10.80 23.59 9.96
N LYS A 265 -11.14 24.10 11.13
CA LYS A 265 -10.96 25.52 11.51
C LYS A 265 -9.44 25.86 11.60
N LYS A 266 -9.12 27.14 11.89
CA LYS A 266 -7.72 27.57 12.08
C LYS A 266 -7.07 26.89 13.27
N GLN A 267 -7.79 26.81 14.39
CA GLN A 267 -7.35 26.12 15.62
C GLN A 267 -8.07 24.79 15.74
N VAL A 268 -7.31 23.72 15.95
CA VAL A 268 -7.80 22.34 16.01
C VAL A 268 -7.23 21.63 17.22
N VAL A 269 -8.11 20.98 17.97
CA VAL A 269 -7.71 20.04 19.03
C VAL A 269 -7.99 18.63 18.54
N ILE A 270 -6.99 17.76 18.57
CA ILE A 270 -7.11 16.34 18.22
C ILE A 270 -7.09 15.53 19.50
N VAL A 271 -8.12 14.72 19.72
CA VAL A 271 -8.21 13.84 20.88
C VAL A 271 -7.80 12.43 20.49
N GLY A 272 -6.62 12.02 20.94
CA GLY A 272 -6.04 10.69 20.67
C GLY A 272 -4.71 10.76 19.91
N ALA A 273 -3.61 10.49 20.60
CA ALA A 273 -2.24 10.51 20.07
C ALA A 273 -1.78 9.14 19.54
N GLY A 274 -2.71 8.32 19.03
CA GLY A 274 -2.38 7.14 18.25
C GLY A 274 -1.90 7.51 16.84
N LEU A 275 -1.59 6.50 16.01
CA LEU A 275 -1.06 6.73 14.66
C LEU A 275 -1.94 7.67 13.84
N THR A 276 -3.25 7.42 13.80
CA THR A 276 -4.21 8.26 13.06
C THR A 276 -4.23 9.71 13.57
N GLY A 277 -4.23 9.92 14.88
CA GLY A 277 -4.21 11.29 15.45
C GLY A 277 -2.91 12.03 15.16
N CYS A 278 -1.76 11.37 15.27
CA CYS A 278 -0.46 11.94 14.93
C CYS A 278 -0.35 12.29 13.44
N GLU A 279 -0.85 11.42 12.56
CA GLU A 279 -0.86 11.66 11.11
C GLU A 279 -1.77 12.83 10.74
N ALA A 280 -2.97 12.89 11.32
CA ALA A 280 -3.88 14.02 11.12
C ALA A 280 -3.31 15.33 11.66
N ALA A 281 -2.65 15.29 12.83
CA ALA A 281 -1.95 16.46 13.37
C ALA A 281 -0.88 16.97 12.42
N LEU A 282 -0.08 16.07 11.86
CA LEU A 282 0.96 16.39 10.87
C LEU A 282 0.34 16.97 9.58
N SER A 283 -0.72 16.35 9.07
CA SER A 283 -1.46 16.79 7.86
C SER A 283 -1.99 18.21 8.04
N LEU A 284 -2.69 18.47 9.14
CA LEU A 284 -3.29 19.78 9.45
C LEU A 284 -2.24 20.85 9.73
N ALA A 285 -1.17 20.52 10.45
CA ALA A 285 -0.07 21.46 10.70
C ALA A 285 0.64 21.85 9.39
N LYS A 286 0.91 20.90 8.48
CA LYS A 286 1.43 21.18 7.13
C LYS A 286 0.46 22.02 6.29
N ALA A 287 -0.84 21.95 6.55
CA ALA A 287 -1.85 22.80 5.93
C ALA A 287 -1.98 24.20 6.61
N GLY A 288 -1.10 24.55 7.56
CA GLY A 288 -1.05 25.85 8.23
C GLY A 288 -2.08 26.03 9.36
N LYS A 289 -2.59 24.92 9.92
CA LYS A 289 -3.46 24.96 11.10
C LYS A 289 -2.65 24.99 12.40
N GLU A 290 -3.23 25.59 13.42
CA GLU A 290 -2.73 25.56 14.80
C GLU A 290 -3.29 24.31 15.48
N VAL A 291 -2.45 23.29 15.70
CA VAL A 291 -2.90 21.97 16.16
C VAL A 291 -2.41 21.69 17.58
N THR A 292 -3.33 21.27 18.44
CA THR A 292 -3.05 20.69 19.75
C THR A 292 -3.45 19.21 19.73
N LEU A 293 -2.53 18.32 20.15
CA LEU A 293 -2.73 16.88 20.21
C LEU A 293 -2.77 16.43 21.68
#